data_6d88bbd0cf5fec0fdad028fe2d5e0b7a
#
_entry.id   6d88bbd0cf5fec0fdad028fe2d5e0b7a
#
_cell.length_a   1.000
_cell.length_b   1.000
_cell.length_c   1.000
_cell.angle_alpha   90.00
_cell.angle_beta   90.00
_cell.angle_gamma   90.00
#
_symmetry.space_group_name_H-M   'P 1'
#
loop_
_entity.id
_entity.type
_entity.pdbx_description
1 polymer ?
#
loop_
_entity_poly.entity_id
_entity_poly.type
_entity_poly.pdbx_seq_one_letter_code
_entity_poly.pdbx_strand_id
1 'polypeptide(L)'
;MKLSNIAQEIRELIKTRQQELGLTFEEDKHIYTMNGRKDYPSVSKVLKQFYTEFPSEEVSYHKAGGDPQKQQQLLDEWAAAGEYSTNMGSRVHYVLEKNVIERNGNYKEVRQPIFDCDLTQMMKGDAMINAGKKYIDLMEERGAVLLDTEMVLGDPELGYTGQPDKIWLMMNKAKTEFGFVVTDWKTNKKKNFQETSYTKRLKDPFGKFPDTALGHYYLQLPLYAKLLLKMLQGTKYADIKLLGCVITHLSDEAQFEE
;
A
#
# COMPACT_ATOMS: atom_id res chain seq x y z
N MET A 1 24.81 7.08 -15.58
CA MET A 1 24.74 6.17 -14.39
C MET A 1 23.56 5.23 -14.59
N LYS A 2 23.67 3.94 -14.24
CA LYS A 2 22.55 2.99 -14.37
C LYS A 2 21.53 3.23 -13.25
N LEU A 3 20.23 3.10 -13.55
CA LEU A 3 19.18 3.25 -12.54
C LEU A 3 19.32 2.27 -11.35
N SER A 4 19.88 1.08 -11.60
CA SER A 4 20.18 0.11 -10.54
C SER A 4 21.19 0.63 -9.50
N ASN A 5 22.20 1.35 -9.95
CA ASN A 5 23.17 1.96 -9.04
C ASN A 5 22.52 3.11 -8.23
N ILE A 6 21.67 3.90 -8.90
CA ILE A 6 20.89 4.96 -8.22
C ILE A 6 19.97 4.36 -7.17
N ALA A 7 19.28 3.26 -7.49
CA ALA A 7 18.42 2.56 -6.54
C ALA A 7 19.18 2.09 -5.30
N GLN A 8 20.36 1.51 -5.51
CA GLN A 8 21.22 1.09 -4.39
C GLN A 8 21.64 2.28 -3.52
N GLU A 9 22.12 3.36 -4.13
CA GLU A 9 22.55 4.55 -3.39
C GLU A 9 21.39 5.18 -2.59
N ILE A 10 20.18 5.25 -3.17
CA ILE A 10 19.01 5.78 -2.46
C ILE A 10 18.64 4.86 -1.29
N ARG A 11 18.66 3.53 -1.46
CA ARG A 11 18.43 2.59 -0.35
C ARG A 11 19.40 2.82 0.82
N GLU A 12 20.69 2.99 0.53
CA GLU A 12 21.69 3.26 1.56
C GLU A 12 21.43 4.59 2.28
N LEU A 13 21.09 5.65 1.54
CA LEU A 13 20.72 6.93 2.13
C LEU A 13 19.49 6.84 3.03
N ILE A 14 18.44 6.13 2.58
CA ILE A 14 17.24 5.92 3.39
C ILE A 14 17.56 5.11 4.65
N LYS A 15 18.35 4.05 4.52
CA LYS A 15 18.79 3.26 5.66
C LYS A 15 19.56 4.10 6.70
N THR A 16 20.46 4.96 6.23
CA THR A 16 21.18 5.90 7.09
C THR A 16 20.20 6.84 7.81
N ARG A 17 19.24 7.40 7.07
CA ARG A 17 18.23 8.29 7.65
C ARG A 17 17.32 7.56 8.65
N GLN A 18 16.93 6.31 8.39
CA GLN A 18 16.20 5.48 9.34
C GLN A 18 16.99 5.31 10.64
N GLN A 19 18.30 5.05 10.55
CA GLN A 19 19.18 4.92 11.73
C GLN A 19 19.29 6.24 12.51
N GLU A 20 19.50 7.36 11.83
CA GLU A 20 19.56 8.70 12.45
C GLU A 20 18.27 9.04 13.21
N LEU A 21 17.12 8.69 12.66
CA LEU A 21 15.80 8.91 13.25
C LEU A 21 15.42 7.83 14.29
N GLY A 22 16.20 6.75 14.43
CA GLY A 22 15.77 5.56 15.19
C GLY A 22 14.43 5.03 14.68
N LEU A 23 14.19 5.13 13.36
CA LEU A 23 12.94 4.72 12.73
C LEU A 23 12.90 3.21 12.56
N THR A 24 11.97 2.57 13.24
CA THR A 24 11.73 1.12 13.17
C THR A 24 10.24 0.82 13.04
N PHE A 25 9.94 -0.37 12.54
CA PHE A 25 8.58 -0.90 12.45
C PHE A 25 8.51 -2.27 13.09
N GLU A 26 7.62 -2.44 14.05
CA GLU A 26 7.30 -3.70 14.70
C GLU A 26 6.03 -4.27 14.07
N GLU A 27 6.19 -5.22 13.14
CA GLU A 27 5.13 -5.70 12.27
C GLU A 27 3.98 -6.36 13.04
N ASP A 28 4.29 -7.23 14.01
CA ASP A 28 3.28 -7.97 14.79
C ASP A 28 2.31 -7.04 15.57
N LYS A 29 2.78 -5.86 15.95
CA LYS A 29 1.99 -4.86 16.67
C LYS A 29 1.58 -3.69 15.80
N HIS A 30 2.07 -3.64 14.56
CA HIS A 30 1.90 -2.52 13.64
C HIS A 30 2.29 -1.17 14.28
N ILE A 31 3.43 -1.16 14.97
CA ILE A 31 3.92 0.02 15.71
C ILE A 31 5.16 0.58 15.03
N TYR A 32 5.10 1.87 14.71
CA TYR A 32 6.26 2.64 14.27
C TYR A 32 6.90 3.34 15.46
N THR A 33 8.23 3.22 15.57
CA THR A 33 9.03 3.98 16.53
C THR A 33 9.92 4.94 15.76
N MET A 34 9.97 6.21 16.18
CA MET A 34 10.86 7.23 15.62
C MET A 34 11.27 8.20 16.72
N ASN A 35 12.55 8.56 16.81
CA ASN A 35 13.12 9.41 17.87
C ASN A 35 12.75 8.91 19.29
N GLY A 36 12.73 7.59 19.50
CA GLY A 36 12.39 6.97 20.78
C GLY A 36 10.88 6.98 21.13
N ARG A 37 10.01 7.51 20.28
CA ARG A 37 8.56 7.55 20.50
C ARG A 37 7.86 6.48 19.66
N LYS A 38 6.82 5.85 20.23
CA LYS A 38 6.04 4.75 19.63
C LYS A 38 4.62 5.16 19.21
N ASP A 39 4.35 6.44 19.11
CA ASP A 39 3.01 6.98 18.87
C ASP A 39 2.82 7.64 17.51
N TYR A 40 3.79 7.47 16.60
CA TYR A 40 3.64 8.00 15.25
C TYR A 40 2.59 7.21 14.47
N PRO A 41 1.53 7.88 13.99
CA PRO A 41 0.52 7.22 13.18
C PRO A 41 1.07 6.83 11.80
N SER A 42 0.61 5.70 11.27
CA SER A 42 0.82 5.39 9.85
C SER A 42 0.00 6.31 8.95
N VAL A 43 0.37 6.41 7.68
CA VAL A 43 -0.43 7.12 6.64
C VAL A 43 -1.90 6.67 6.69
N SER A 44 -2.16 5.36 6.76
CA SER A 44 -3.53 4.83 6.82
C SER A 44 -4.27 5.30 8.07
N LYS A 45 -3.60 5.36 9.23
CA LYS A 45 -4.18 5.86 10.48
C LYS A 45 -4.47 7.35 10.43
N VAL A 46 -3.58 8.14 9.79
CA VAL A 46 -3.83 9.58 9.55
C VAL A 46 -5.05 9.76 8.66
N LEU A 47 -5.16 9.02 7.57
CA LEU A 47 -6.26 9.15 6.63
C LEU A 47 -7.60 8.68 7.21
N LYS A 48 -7.59 7.67 8.09
CA LYS A 48 -8.82 7.14 8.73
C LYS A 48 -9.62 8.23 9.46
N GLN A 49 -8.98 9.31 9.93
CA GLN A 49 -9.67 10.43 10.59
C GLN A 49 -10.63 11.17 9.66
N PHE A 50 -10.39 11.10 8.34
CA PHE A 50 -11.17 11.78 7.32
C PHE A 50 -12.23 10.88 6.66
N TYR A 51 -12.25 9.59 7.02
CA TYR A 51 -13.26 8.64 6.52
C TYR A 51 -14.54 8.73 7.36
N THR A 52 -15.66 8.40 6.74
CA THR A 52 -16.90 8.12 7.44
C THR A 52 -16.89 6.64 7.84
N GLU A 53 -16.98 6.36 9.12
CA GLU A 53 -17.06 4.98 9.58
C GLU A 53 -18.33 4.33 9.02
N PHE A 54 -18.20 3.07 8.59
CA PHE A 54 -19.36 2.29 8.19
C PHE A 54 -20.14 1.89 9.45
N PRO A 55 -21.39 2.34 9.60
CA PRO A 55 -22.19 2.07 10.78
C PRO A 55 -22.75 0.66 10.76
N SER A 56 -21.86 -0.34 10.97
CA SER A 56 -22.16 -1.77 10.83
C SER A 56 -23.33 -2.20 11.71
N GLU A 57 -23.40 -1.73 12.94
CA GLU A 57 -24.47 -2.03 13.88
C GLU A 57 -25.83 -1.53 13.38
N GLU A 58 -25.90 -0.28 12.94
CA GLU A 58 -27.12 0.32 12.42
C GLU A 58 -27.59 -0.36 11.13
N VAL A 59 -26.66 -0.56 10.19
CA VAL A 59 -26.97 -1.19 8.91
C VAL A 59 -27.39 -2.64 9.09
N SER A 60 -26.72 -3.39 9.98
CA SER A 60 -27.10 -4.79 10.27
C SER A 60 -28.46 -4.89 10.95
N TYR A 61 -28.75 -3.97 11.91
CA TYR A 61 -30.05 -3.91 12.56
C TYR A 61 -31.20 -3.69 11.56
N HIS A 62 -31.05 -2.72 10.67
CA HIS A 62 -32.06 -2.46 9.62
C HIS A 62 -32.21 -3.62 8.65
N LYS A 63 -31.11 -4.27 8.21
CA LYS A 63 -31.15 -5.44 7.33
C LYS A 63 -31.76 -6.65 8.01
N ALA A 64 -31.57 -6.80 9.30
CA ALA A 64 -32.15 -7.88 10.09
C ALA A 64 -33.66 -7.65 10.40
N GLY A 65 -34.20 -6.48 10.08
CA GLY A 65 -35.59 -6.13 10.43
C GLY A 65 -35.82 -6.03 11.95
N GLY A 66 -34.79 -5.66 12.71
CA GLY A 66 -34.83 -5.57 14.16
C GLY A 66 -34.69 -6.91 14.92
N ASP A 67 -34.45 -8.02 14.20
CA ASP A 67 -34.19 -9.34 14.80
C ASP A 67 -32.74 -9.44 15.28
N PRO A 68 -32.48 -9.56 16.62
CA PRO A 68 -31.12 -9.58 17.16
C PRO A 68 -30.28 -10.78 16.69
N GLN A 69 -30.89 -11.94 16.46
CA GLN A 69 -30.18 -13.14 16.03
C GLN A 69 -29.70 -12.98 14.57
N LYS A 70 -30.57 -12.48 13.70
CA LYS A 70 -30.20 -12.17 12.31
C LYS A 70 -29.17 -11.04 12.23
N GLN A 71 -29.27 -10.05 13.09
CA GLN A 71 -28.28 -8.97 13.17
C GLN A 71 -26.89 -9.53 13.50
N GLN A 72 -26.78 -10.37 14.55
CA GLN A 72 -25.50 -10.97 14.93
C GLN A 72 -24.96 -11.85 13.79
N GLN A 73 -25.80 -12.65 13.15
CA GLN A 73 -25.39 -13.46 12.00
C GLN A 73 -24.79 -12.60 10.88
N LEU A 74 -25.40 -11.46 10.53
CA LEU A 74 -24.88 -10.55 9.53
C LEU A 74 -23.53 -9.93 9.92
N LEU A 75 -23.36 -9.59 11.18
CA LEU A 75 -22.08 -9.05 11.70
C LEU A 75 -20.99 -10.12 11.62
N ASP A 76 -21.29 -11.35 12.01
CA ASP A 76 -20.35 -12.49 11.94
C ASP A 76 -19.98 -12.81 10.48
N GLU A 77 -20.94 -12.80 9.56
CA GLU A 77 -20.68 -12.97 8.11
C GLU A 77 -19.77 -11.87 7.55
N TRP A 78 -19.97 -10.61 7.96
CA TRP A 78 -19.13 -9.51 7.52
C TRP A 78 -17.72 -9.58 8.11
N ALA A 79 -17.60 -9.96 9.37
CA ALA A 79 -16.31 -10.20 10.00
C ALA A 79 -15.53 -11.33 9.29
N ALA A 80 -16.18 -12.46 9.06
CA ALA A 80 -15.59 -13.59 8.34
C ALA A 80 -15.17 -13.22 6.90
N ALA A 81 -16.00 -12.43 6.18
CA ALA A 81 -15.66 -11.94 4.85
C ALA A 81 -14.46 -10.99 4.86
N GLY A 82 -14.32 -10.18 5.91
CA GLY A 82 -13.17 -9.30 6.13
C GLY A 82 -11.89 -10.11 6.36
N GLU A 83 -11.93 -11.08 7.27
CA GLU A 83 -10.81 -11.97 7.56
C GLU A 83 -10.40 -12.78 6.32
N TYR A 84 -11.35 -13.35 5.60
CA TYR A 84 -11.13 -14.05 4.33
C TYR A 84 -10.34 -13.19 3.34
N SER A 85 -10.77 -11.93 3.18
CA SER A 85 -10.12 -11.01 2.24
C SER A 85 -8.72 -10.60 2.71
N THR A 86 -8.51 -10.42 4.02
CA THR A 86 -7.23 -10.06 4.61
C THR A 86 -6.22 -11.18 4.45
N ASN A 87 -6.57 -12.43 4.78
CA ASN A 87 -5.68 -13.58 4.63
C ASN A 87 -5.21 -13.77 3.18
N MET A 88 -6.14 -13.71 2.23
CA MET A 88 -5.82 -13.81 0.82
C MET A 88 -4.93 -12.64 0.36
N GLY A 89 -5.26 -11.41 0.75
CA GLY A 89 -4.48 -10.22 0.43
C GLY A 89 -3.05 -10.30 0.96
N SER A 90 -2.87 -10.66 2.22
CA SER A 90 -1.55 -10.82 2.86
C SER A 90 -0.68 -11.84 2.13
N ARG A 91 -1.26 -12.98 1.73
CA ARG A 91 -0.56 -13.98 0.92
C ARG A 91 -0.12 -13.42 -0.44
N VAL A 92 -1.01 -12.72 -1.14
CA VAL A 92 -0.71 -12.15 -2.47
C VAL A 92 0.42 -11.13 -2.36
N HIS A 93 0.35 -10.20 -1.42
CA HIS A 93 1.41 -9.20 -1.17
C HIS A 93 2.75 -9.87 -0.87
N TYR A 94 2.79 -10.80 0.08
CA TYR A 94 4.01 -11.54 0.43
C TYR A 94 4.67 -12.24 -0.76
N VAL A 95 3.89 -12.99 -1.56
CA VAL A 95 4.44 -13.73 -2.69
C VAL A 95 4.95 -12.79 -3.78
N LEU A 96 4.26 -11.68 -4.02
CA LEU A 96 4.70 -10.68 -5.00
C LEU A 96 5.90 -9.88 -4.51
N GLU A 97 5.96 -9.52 -3.24
CA GLU A 97 7.13 -8.88 -2.64
C GLU A 97 8.36 -9.79 -2.77
N LYS A 98 8.25 -11.04 -2.34
CA LYS A 98 9.32 -12.01 -2.46
C LYS A 98 9.79 -12.17 -3.90
N ASN A 99 8.86 -12.30 -4.85
CA ASN A 99 9.19 -12.44 -6.27
C ASN A 99 9.98 -11.24 -6.81
N VAL A 100 9.55 -10.02 -6.51
CA VAL A 100 10.24 -8.83 -7.03
C VAL A 100 11.61 -8.61 -6.37
N ILE A 101 11.77 -8.97 -5.09
CA ILE A 101 13.05 -8.92 -4.40
C ILE A 101 14.03 -9.94 -4.97
N GLU A 102 13.60 -11.18 -5.21
CA GLU A 102 14.42 -12.23 -5.84
C GLU A 102 14.92 -11.81 -7.22
N ARG A 103 14.08 -11.22 -8.05
CA ARG A 103 14.45 -10.68 -9.36
C ARG A 103 15.46 -9.53 -9.30
N ASN A 104 15.45 -8.75 -8.23
CA ASN A 104 16.30 -7.57 -8.08
C ASN A 104 17.53 -7.80 -7.16
N GLY A 105 17.99 -9.06 -7.03
CA GLY A 105 19.25 -9.39 -6.40
C GLY A 105 19.15 -9.81 -4.93
N ASN A 106 17.95 -10.06 -4.43
CA ASN A 106 17.69 -10.61 -3.09
C ASN A 106 18.39 -9.83 -1.96
N TYR A 107 18.32 -8.50 -2.03
CA TYR A 107 19.07 -7.58 -1.16
C TYR A 107 18.51 -7.44 0.25
N LYS A 108 17.31 -7.96 0.51
CA LYS A 108 16.70 -8.03 1.83
C LYS A 108 15.89 -9.32 2.00
N GLU A 109 15.73 -9.73 3.24
CA GLU A 109 14.83 -10.82 3.61
C GLU A 109 13.37 -10.32 3.60
N VAL A 110 12.47 -11.15 3.08
CA VAL A 110 11.03 -10.91 3.09
C VAL A 110 10.41 -11.80 4.15
N ARG A 111 9.89 -11.18 5.20
CA ARG A 111 9.22 -11.91 6.28
C ARG A 111 7.88 -12.42 5.81
N GLN A 112 7.58 -13.69 6.07
CA GLN A 112 6.28 -14.26 5.81
C GLN A 112 5.28 -13.81 6.90
N PRO A 113 4.20 -13.10 6.53
CA PRO A 113 3.15 -12.76 7.47
C PRO A 113 2.33 -14.01 7.85
N ILE A 114 1.60 -13.90 8.95
CA ILE A 114 0.65 -14.96 9.35
C ILE A 114 -0.59 -14.80 8.48
N PHE A 115 -0.93 -15.86 7.76
CA PHE A 115 -2.19 -15.97 7.02
C PHE A 115 -2.63 -17.44 7.00
N ASP A 116 -3.93 -17.64 7.03
CA ASP A 116 -4.57 -18.95 6.88
C ASP A 116 -5.51 -18.90 5.68
N CYS A 117 -5.18 -19.61 4.63
CA CYS A 117 -5.92 -19.61 3.37
C CYS A 117 -6.45 -21.01 3.06
N ASP A 118 -7.76 -21.12 2.87
CA ASP A 118 -8.36 -22.32 2.30
C ASP A 118 -7.97 -22.51 0.82
N LEU A 119 -8.34 -23.67 0.26
CA LEU A 119 -8.02 -23.99 -1.13
C LEU A 119 -8.61 -22.97 -2.13
N THR A 120 -9.79 -22.45 -1.88
CA THR A 120 -10.44 -21.46 -2.74
C THR A 120 -9.70 -20.13 -2.70
N GLN A 121 -9.28 -19.70 -1.50
CA GLN A 121 -8.44 -18.50 -1.33
C GLN A 121 -7.09 -18.66 -2.02
N MET A 122 -6.47 -19.84 -1.90
CA MET A 122 -5.21 -20.14 -2.58
C MET A 122 -5.34 -20.03 -4.10
N MET A 123 -6.37 -20.64 -4.69
CA MET A 123 -6.60 -20.59 -6.14
C MET A 123 -6.85 -19.16 -6.65
N LYS A 124 -7.71 -18.39 -5.97
CA LYS A 124 -7.95 -16.97 -6.32
C LYS A 124 -6.71 -16.13 -6.12
N GLY A 125 -5.99 -16.33 -5.01
CA GLY A 125 -4.73 -15.65 -4.73
C GLY A 125 -3.65 -15.97 -5.78
N ASP A 126 -3.58 -17.20 -6.29
CA ASP A 126 -2.66 -17.58 -7.37
C ASP A 126 -2.96 -16.84 -8.68
N ALA A 127 -4.24 -16.66 -9.01
CA ALA A 127 -4.63 -15.83 -10.16
C ALA A 127 -4.19 -14.37 -9.99
N MET A 128 -4.41 -13.78 -8.81
CA MET A 128 -3.96 -12.43 -8.47
C MET A 128 -2.43 -12.30 -8.47
N ILE A 129 -1.71 -13.31 -7.96
CA ILE A 129 -0.25 -13.37 -8.01
C ILE A 129 0.25 -13.39 -9.46
N ASN A 130 -0.40 -14.15 -10.32
CA ASN A 130 -0.07 -14.17 -11.75
C ASN A 130 -0.32 -12.82 -12.43
N ALA A 131 -1.41 -12.12 -12.07
CA ALA A 131 -1.67 -10.76 -12.52
C ALA A 131 -0.56 -9.80 -12.07
N GLY A 132 -0.16 -9.86 -10.79
CA GLY A 132 0.91 -9.04 -10.24
C GLY A 132 2.27 -9.31 -10.89
N LYS A 133 2.59 -10.57 -11.19
CA LYS A 133 3.82 -10.92 -11.93
C LYS A 133 3.83 -10.30 -13.33
N LYS A 134 2.72 -10.35 -14.07
CA LYS A 134 2.59 -9.68 -15.36
C LYS A 134 2.81 -8.16 -15.26
N TYR A 135 2.29 -7.55 -14.19
CA TYR A 135 2.55 -6.13 -13.94
C TYR A 135 4.03 -5.85 -13.67
N ILE A 136 4.71 -6.69 -12.88
CA ILE A 136 6.15 -6.57 -12.65
C ILE A 136 6.91 -6.68 -13.97
N ASP A 137 6.58 -7.68 -14.81
CA ASP A 137 7.18 -7.84 -16.15
C ASP A 137 7.02 -6.57 -16.99
N LEU A 138 5.81 -6.00 -17.03
CA LEU A 138 5.53 -4.75 -17.74
C LEU A 138 6.36 -3.57 -17.23
N MET A 139 6.52 -3.43 -15.90
CA MET A 139 7.35 -2.36 -15.34
C MET A 139 8.82 -2.52 -15.71
N GLU A 140 9.35 -3.74 -15.67
CA GLU A 140 10.72 -4.04 -16.09
C GLU A 140 10.92 -3.80 -17.60
N GLU A 141 9.97 -4.17 -18.45
CA GLU A 141 9.97 -3.87 -19.90
C GLU A 141 9.95 -2.37 -20.20
N ARG A 142 9.26 -1.59 -19.37
CA ARG A 142 9.26 -0.11 -19.42
C ARG A 142 10.60 0.50 -18.95
N GLY A 143 11.53 -0.33 -18.50
CA GLY A 143 12.84 0.09 -17.99
C GLY A 143 12.81 0.60 -16.55
N ALA A 144 11.77 0.27 -15.81
CA ALA A 144 11.72 0.56 -14.38
C ALA A 144 12.69 -0.36 -13.63
N VAL A 145 13.28 0.17 -12.56
CA VAL A 145 14.14 -0.56 -11.63
C VAL A 145 13.51 -0.45 -10.24
N LEU A 146 13.41 -1.56 -9.53
CA LEU A 146 12.89 -1.55 -8.18
C LEU A 146 13.78 -0.68 -7.28
N LEU A 147 13.19 0.34 -6.65
CA LEU A 147 13.85 1.03 -5.55
C LEU A 147 13.74 0.21 -4.27
N ASP A 148 12.53 -0.09 -3.83
CA ASP A 148 12.29 -0.98 -2.69
C ASP A 148 10.82 -1.42 -2.62
N THR A 149 10.56 -2.42 -1.77
CA THR A 149 9.24 -2.84 -1.34
C THR A 149 9.10 -2.57 0.15
N GLU A 150 7.90 -2.37 0.67
CA GLU A 150 7.63 -2.20 2.11
C GLU A 150 8.70 -1.32 2.81
N MET A 151 9.11 -0.24 2.12
CA MET A 151 10.13 0.67 2.63
C MET A 151 9.57 1.47 3.80
N VAL A 152 10.16 1.31 4.98
CA VAL A 152 9.74 2.07 6.17
C VAL A 152 10.15 3.53 6.02
N LEU A 153 9.18 4.42 5.92
CA LEU A 153 9.36 5.85 5.75
C LEU A 153 8.77 6.60 6.95
N GLY A 154 9.38 7.72 7.32
CA GLY A 154 8.87 8.55 8.41
C GLY A 154 9.54 9.92 8.42
N ASP A 155 8.81 10.90 8.92
CA ASP A 155 9.33 12.25 9.09
C ASP A 155 8.76 12.87 10.38
N PRO A 156 9.61 13.33 11.31
CA PRO A 156 9.17 13.86 12.59
C PRO A 156 8.44 15.21 12.48
N GLU A 157 8.72 16.02 11.45
CA GLU A 157 8.03 17.29 11.23
C GLU A 157 6.63 17.06 10.66
N LEU A 158 6.50 16.11 9.74
CA LEU A 158 5.20 15.69 9.22
C LEU A 158 4.38 14.91 10.27
N GLY A 159 5.05 14.28 11.24
CA GLY A 159 4.41 13.59 12.34
C GLY A 159 3.75 12.27 11.99
N TYR A 160 4.11 11.64 10.87
CA TYR A 160 3.57 10.34 10.46
C TYR A 160 4.62 9.45 9.78
N THR A 161 4.28 8.18 9.63
CA THR A 161 5.11 7.12 9.06
C THR A 161 4.32 6.33 8.03
N GLY A 162 5.00 5.47 7.27
CA GLY A 162 4.31 4.57 6.36
C GLY A 162 5.22 3.62 5.61
N GLN A 163 4.61 2.67 4.94
CA GLN A 163 5.27 1.68 4.09
C GLN A 163 4.49 1.57 2.79
N PRO A 164 4.99 2.09 1.67
CA PRO A 164 4.43 1.80 0.36
C PRO A 164 4.78 0.37 -0.06
N ASP A 165 3.85 -0.32 -0.71
CA ASP A 165 4.08 -1.68 -1.21
C ASP A 165 5.31 -1.75 -2.11
N LYS A 166 5.45 -0.78 -3.04
CA LYS A 166 6.61 -0.69 -3.94
C LYS A 166 6.90 0.73 -4.38
N ILE A 167 8.18 0.96 -4.60
CA ILE A 167 8.69 2.18 -5.24
C ILE A 167 9.58 1.75 -6.41
N TRP A 168 9.29 2.31 -7.58
CA TRP A 168 10.08 2.10 -8.78
C TRP A 168 10.85 3.36 -9.15
N LEU A 169 12.08 3.20 -9.64
CA LEU A 169 12.81 4.24 -10.37
C LEU A 169 12.64 4.01 -11.87
N MET A 170 12.36 5.06 -12.60
CA MET A 170 12.28 4.99 -14.06
C MET A 170 12.57 6.34 -14.71
N MET A 171 12.83 6.33 -16.00
CA MET A 171 12.94 7.57 -16.78
C MET A 171 11.54 8.14 -17.01
N ASN A 172 11.46 9.48 -17.08
CA ASN A 172 10.25 10.14 -17.54
C ASN A 172 9.94 9.78 -19.00
N LYS A 173 8.75 10.11 -19.50
CA LYS A 173 8.35 9.80 -20.88
C LYS A 173 9.30 10.39 -21.95
N ALA A 174 9.89 11.54 -21.65
CA ALA A 174 10.86 12.20 -22.55
C ALA A 174 12.29 11.60 -22.46
N LYS A 175 12.52 10.67 -21.55
CA LYS A 175 13.85 10.08 -21.25
C LYS A 175 14.95 11.10 -20.92
N THR A 176 14.57 12.24 -20.37
CA THR A 176 15.47 13.34 -20.00
C THR A 176 15.87 13.30 -18.54
N GLU A 177 14.98 12.81 -17.68
CA GLU A 177 15.16 12.77 -16.23
C GLU A 177 14.66 11.44 -15.68
N PHE A 178 15.27 10.98 -14.60
CA PHE A 178 14.72 9.87 -13.83
C PHE A 178 13.91 10.39 -12.64
N GLY A 179 12.99 9.59 -12.20
CA GLY A 179 12.19 9.85 -11.03
C GLY A 179 11.67 8.56 -10.43
N PHE A 180 10.72 8.66 -9.55
CA PHE A 180 10.13 7.50 -8.90
C PHE A 180 8.62 7.43 -9.08
N VAL A 181 8.10 6.21 -9.02
CA VAL A 181 6.67 5.89 -9.03
C VAL A 181 6.36 5.10 -7.77
N VAL A 182 5.36 5.52 -7.02
CA VAL A 182 4.83 4.76 -5.89
C VAL A 182 3.70 3.89 -6.38
N THR A 183 3.77 2.59 -6.11
CA THR A 183 2.73 1.64 -6.52
C THR A 183 2.23 0.83 -5.34
N ASP A 184 0.97 0.45 -5.39
CA ASP A 184 0.29 -0.27 -4.33
C ASP A 184 -0.64 -1.34 -4.93
N TRP A 185 -0.60 -2.56 -4.38
CA TRP A 185 -1.46 -3.65 -4.81
C TRP A 185 -2.82 -3.58 -4.16
N LYS A 186 -3.87 -3.85 -4.91
CA LYS A 186 -5.21 -3.99 -4.36
C LYS A 186 -5.87 -5.26 -4.87
N THR A 187 -6.37 -6.06 -3.93
CA THR A 187 -7.03 -7.35 -4.15
C THR A 187 -8.53 -7.30 -3.88
N ASN A 188 -9.09 -6.12 -3.69
CA ASN A 188 -10.52 -5.90 -3.45
C ASN A 188 -11.35 -6.43 -4.62
N LYS A 189 -12.59 -6.82 -4.34
CA LYS A 189 -13.56 -7.11 -5.41
C LYS A 189 -13.71 -5.91 -6.34
N LYS A 190 -13.70 -6.12 -7.65
CA LYS A 190 -13.77 -5.06 -8.68
C LYS A 190 -14.90 -4.05 -8.42
N LYS A 191 -16.09 -4.52 -8.04
CA LYS A 191 -17.22 -3.65 -7.72
C LYS A 191 -16.93 -2.66 -6.58
N ASN A 192 -16.17 -3.08 -5.56
CA ASN A 192 -15.83 -2.24 -4.41
C ASN A 192 -14.70 -1.26 -4.76
N PHE A 193 -13.83 -1.65 -5.70
CA PHE A 193 -12.72 -0.83 -6.15
C PHE A 193 -13.18 0.32 -7.07
N GLN A 194 -14.16 0.05 -7.94
CA GLN A 194 -14.69 1.02 -8.89
C GLN A 194 -15.88 1.82 -8.35
N GLU A 195 -16.31 1.54 -7.12
CA GLU A 195 -17.46 2.21 -6.53
C GLU A 195 -17.21 3.71 -6.38
N THR A 196 -17.99 4.52 -7.07
CA THR A 196 -18.00 5.97 -6.93
C THR A 196 -19.20 6.36 -6.08
N SER A 197 -18.98 7.10 -5.01
CA SER A 197 -20.07 7.69 -4.24
C SER A 197 -20.27 9.15 -4.64
N TYR A 198 -21.44 9.48 -5.14
CA TYR A 198 -21.83 10.87 -5.38
C TYR A 198 -22.28 11.59 -4.10
N THR A 199 -22.64 10.83 -3.06
CA THR A 199 -23.26 11.35 -1.83
C THR A 199 -22.30 11.33 -0.63
N LYS A 200 -21.39 10.36 -0.57
CA LYS A 200 -20.42 10.28 0.53
C LYS A 200 -19.11 10.94 0.14
N ARG A 201 -18.71 11.92 0.92
CA ARG A 201 -17.47 12.66 0.76
C ARG A 201 -16.59 12.49 1.98
N LEU A 202 -15.28 12.55 1.77
CA LEU A 202 -14.34 12.62 2.88
C LEU A 202 -14.60 13.88 3.72
N LYS A 203 -14.21 13.85 4.97
CA LYS A 203 -14.24 15.03 5.85
C LYS A 203 -13.22 16.06 5.40
N ASP A 204 -13.44 17.32 5.72
CA ASP A 204 -12.49 18.39 5.43
C ASP A 204 -11.09 18.09 6.01
N PRO A 205 -10.03 18.48 5.29
CA PRO A 205 -9.98 19.30 4.07
C PRO A 205 -10.17 18.52 2.76
N PHE A 206 -10.49 17.23 2.81
CA PHE A 206 -10.56 16.35 1.64
C PHE A 206 -11.97 16.19 1.06
N GLY A 207 -12.92 17.05 1.42
CA GLY A 207 -14.33 17.00 1.00
C GLY A 207 -14.59 17.02 -0.53
N LYS A 208 -13.55 17.29 -1.33
CA LYS A 208 -13.63 17.17 -2.80
C LYS A 208 -13.56 15.72 -3.30
N PHE A 209 -13.00 14.81 -2.49
CA PHE A 209 -12.83 13.42 -2.86
C PHE A 209 -14.02 12.57 -2.38
N PRO A 210 -14.42 11.55 -3.15
CA PRO A 210 -15.42 10.60 -2.70
C PRO A 210 -14.89 9.77 -1.52
N ASP A 211 -15.76 9.47 -0.55
CA ASP A 211 -15.45 8.56 0.55
C ASP A 211 -15.66 7.11 0.08
N THR A 212 -14.73 6.64 -0.72
CA THR A 212 -14.67 5.30 -1.30
C THR A 212 -13.28 4.72 -1.16
N ALA A 213 -13.11 3.41 -1.32
CA ALA A 213 -11.80 2.78 -1.30
C ALA A 213 -10.80 3.46 -2.27
N LEU A 214 -11.23 3.74 -3.50
CA LEU A 214 -10.40 4.43 -4.49
C LEU A 214 -10.05 5.86 -4.05
N GLY A 215 -11.00 6.61 -3.50
CA GLY A 215 -10.77 7.95 -2.95
C GLY A 215 -9.74 7.96 -1.82
N HIS A 216 -9.76 6.94 -0.96
CA HIS A 216 -8.77 6.75 0.10
C HIS A 216 -7.37 6.52 -0.48
N TYR A 217 -7.25 5.66 -1.49
CA TYR A 217 -5.97 5.35 -2.12
C TYR A 217 -5.36 6.55 -2.85
N TYR A 218 -6.18 7.40 -3.48
CA TYR A 218 -5.71 8.64 -4.10
C TYR A 218 -5.02 9.60 -3.12
N LEU A 219 -5.36 9.52 -1.83
CA LEU A 219 -4.69 10.29 -0.79
C LEU A 219 -3.49 9.54 -0.21
N GLN A 220 -3.53 8.23 -0.15
CA GLN A 220 -2.53 7.39 0.50
C GLN A 220 -1.18 7.44 -0.21
N LEU A 221 -1.16 7.24 -1.52
CA LEU A 221 0.08 7.12 -2.28
C LEU A 221 0.89 8.42 -2.33
N PRO A 222 0.26 9.61 -2.54
CA PRO A 222 1.00 10.88 -2.45
C PRO A 222 1.61 11.17 -1.07
N LEU A 223 1.01 10.68 0.03
CA LEU A 223 1.60 10.81 1.36
C LEU A 223 2.85 9.95 1.52
N TYR A 224 2.88 8.74 0.97
CA TYR A 224 4.10 7.94 0.91
C TYR A 224 5.18 8.63 0.07
N ALA A 225 4.81 9.16 -1.09
CA ALA A 225 5.76 9.91 -1.94
C ALA A 225 6.35 11.11 -1.18
N LYS A 226 5.52 11.83 -0.43
CA LYS A 226 5.96 12.96 0.40
C LYS A 226 6.96 12.54 1.48
N LEU A 227 6.74 11.39 2.14
CA LEU A 227 7.69 10.85 3.11
C LEU A 227 9.04 10.53 2.46
N LEU A 228 9.06 9.87 1.30
CA LEU A 228 10.30 9.56 0.58
C LEU A 228 11.08 10.86 0.24
N LEU A 229 10.39 11.85 -0.30
CA LEU A 229 11.01 13.15 -0.63
C LEU A 229 11.58 13.84 0.62
N LYS A 230 10.87 13.77 1.75
CA LYS A 230 11.37 14.31 3.03
C LYS A 230 12.62 13.58 3.51
N MET A 231 12.64 12.25 3.45
CA MET A 231 13.82 11.48 3.86
C MET A 231 15.03 11.69 2.95
N LEU A 232 14.84 12.13 1.71
CA LEU A 232 15.91 12.47 0.76
C LEU A 232 16.37 13.93 0.83
N GLN A 233 15.72 14.79 1.63
CA GLN A 233 16.14 16.17 1.80
C GLN A 233 17.60 16.27 2.30
N GLY A 234 18.35 17.21 1.74
CA GLY A 234 19.77 17.39 2.05
C GLY A 234 20.72 16.39 1.39
N THR A 235 20.21 15.45 0.59
CA THR A 235 21.02 14.53 -0.20
C THR A 235 21.12 14.98 -1.66
N LYS A 236 21.99 14.35 -2.44
CA LYS A 236 22.08 14.59 -3.90
C LYS A 236 20.83 14.21 -4.67
N TYR A 237 19.87 13.53 -4.03
CA TYR A 237 18.58 13.12 -4.60
C TYR A 237 17.40 13.94 -4.07
N ALA A 238 17.66 15.07 -3.40
CA ALA A 238 16.61 15.93 -2.84
C ALA A 238 15.59 16.42 -3.87
N ASP A 239 16.02 16.59 -5.13
CA ASP A 239 15.19 17.09 -6.23
C ASP A 239 14.61 15.97 -7.12
N ILE A 240 14.70 14.71 -6.70
CA ILE A 240 14.11 13.58 -7.45
C ILE A 240 12.62 13.81 -7.67
N LYS A 241 12.12 13.53 -8.88
CA LYS A 241 10.74 13.80 -9.25
C LYS A 241 9.82 12.63 -8.96
N LEU A 242 8.65 12.92 -8.41
CA LEU A 242 7.53 11.97 -8.42
C LEU A 242 6.95 11.92 -9.83
N LEU A 243 7.05 10.79 -10.50
CA LEU A 243 6.53 10.57 -11.85
C LEU A 243 5.08 10.08 -11.85
N GLY A 244 4.65 9.45 -10.77
CA GLY A 244 3.28 8.97 -10.62
C GLY A 244 3.02 8.21 -9.33
N CYS A 245 1.72 8.07 -9.05
CA CYS A 245 1.19 7.17 -8.05
C CYS A 245 0.23 6.22 -8.76
N VAL A 246 0.46 4.91 -8.65
CA VAL A 246 -0.31 3.89 -9.39
C VAL A 246 -0.90 2.89 -8.42
N ILE A 247 -2.19 2.70 -8.51
CA ILE A 247 -2.90 1.64 -7.82
C ILE A 247 -3.08 0.51 -8.81
N THR A 248 -2.52 -0.65 -8.51
CA THR A 248 -2.64 -1.82 -9.36
C THR A 248 -3.65 -2.78 -8.77
N HIS A 249 -4.82 -2.82 -9.37
CA HIS A 249 -5.87 -3.77 -9.00
C HIS A 249 -5.58 -5.14 -9.61
N LEU A 250 -5.53 -6.15 -8.76
CA LEU A 250 -5.28 -7.54 -9.14
C LEU A 250 -6.59 -8.33 -9.07
N SER A 251 -7.04 -8.83 -10.21
CA SER A 251 -8.26 -9.63 -10.28
C SER A 251 -8.00 -11.13 -10.11
N ASP A 252 -8.99 -11.86 -9.65
CA ASP A 252 -9.00 -13.32 -9.59
C ASP A 252 -9.17 -13.99 -10.98
N GLU A 253 -9.25 -13.21 -12.04
CA GLU A 253 -9.16 -13.63 -13.45
C GLU A 253 -7.74 -13.52 -14.02
N ALA A 254 -6.72 -13.36 -13.18
CA ALA A 254 -5.31 -13.18 -13.55
C ALA A 254 -5.05 -11.98 -14.47
N GLN A 255 -5.80 -10.89 -14.25
CA GLN A 255 -5.67 -9.59 -14.94
C GLN A 255 -5.35 -8.49 -13.94
N PHE A 256 -4.67 -7.44 -14.41
CA PHE A 256 -4.47 -6.23 -13.62
C PHE A 256 -4.99 -4.99 -14.36
N GLU A 257 -5.34 -3.98 -13.59
CA GLU A 257 -5.73 -2.64 -14.06
C GLU A 257 -4.90 -1.60 -13.30
N GLU A 258 -4.39 -0.56 -14.02
CA GLU A 258 -3.65 0.58 -13.45
C GLU A 258 -4.57 1.79 -13.27
#